data_c4b0d8be3e6578c969fc0a27cdf30008
#
_entry.id   c4b0d8be3e6578c969fc0a27cdf30008
#
_cell.length_a   1.000
_cell.length_b   1.000
_cell.length_c   1.000
_cell.angle_alpha   90.00
_cell.angle_beta   90.00
_cell.angle_gamma   90.00
#
_symmetry.space_group_name_H-M   'P 1'
#
loop_
_entity.id
_entity.type
_entity.pdbx_description
1 polymer ?
#
loop_
_entity_poly.entity_id
_entity_poly.type
_entity_poly.pdbx_seq_one_letter_code
_entity_poly.pdbx_strand_id
1 'polypeptide(L)'
;MVHSQTPNPSTLPAESSLVYAEPHLTEELLERFDSFAQAVAKHDGVSAFSEQTRIELSKALRESTLIPPRFFVAEDDGTLAAVFVALTPANDEDTGVIEAAVAPECRGRGAGSAFFDHAVRQLGEDAVRYRLWVHGSA
;
A
#
# COMPACT_ATOMS: atom_id res chain seq x y z
N MET A 1 1.11 20.98 -31.75
CA MET A 1 1.35 21.00 -30.93
C MET A 1 1.57 20.81 -30.11
N VAL A 2 1.75 20.50 -30.14
CA VAL A 2 1.99 20.38 -29.16
C VAL A 2 2.34 20.61 -28.47
N HIS A 3 2.46 20.54 -28.16
CA HIS A 3 2.78 20.73 -27.24
C HIS A 3 3.15 20.68 -26.57
N SER A 4 3.38 20.52 -27.38
CA SER A 4 3.89 20.06 -26.35
C SER A 4 4.01 20.66 -25.09
N GLN A 5 3.58 20.78 -24.53
CA GLN A 5 3.74 21.14 -23.30
C GLN A 5 4.32 20.26 -22.45
N THR A 6 5.45 20.01 -22.63
CA THR A 6 6.21 19.11 -21.83
C THR A 6 6.33 19.66 -20.45
N PRO A 7 5.97 18.88 -19.44
CA PRO A 7 6.11 19.39 -18.09
C PRO A 7 7.54 19.63 -17.75
N ASN A 8 7.75 20.64 -16.98
CA ASN A 8 9.07 20.93 -16.45
C ASN A 8 9.44 19.84 -15.45
N PRO A 9 10.54 19.12 -15.66
CA PRO A 9 10.89 18.01 -14.76
C PRO A 9 11.03 18.43 -13.31
N SER A 10 11.46 19.66 -13.05
CA SER A 10 11.66 20.08 -11.68
C SER A 10 10.36 20.33 -10.93
N THR A 11 9.24 20.35 -11.64
CA THR A 11 7.95 20.60 -11.03
C THR A 11 7.03 19.40 -11.07
N LEU A 12 7.51 18.24 -11.49
CA LEU A 12 6.69 17.05 -11.52
C LEU A 12 6.29 16.65 -10.13
N PRO A 13 5.01 16.65 -9.83
CA PRO A 13 4.58 16.14 -8.53
C PRO A 13 4.66 14.63 -8.53
N ALA A 14 5.07 14.07 -7.41
CA ALA A 14 5.23 12.64 -7.29
C ALA A 14 3.93 11.90 -7.59
N GLU A 15 2.81 12.41 -7.06
CA GLU A 15 1.56 11.70 -7.22
C GLU A 15 1.07 11.66 -8.65
N SER A 16 1.49 12.58 -9.52
CA SER A 16 1.02 12.58 -10.90
C SER A 16 1.66 11.47 -11.73
N SER A 17 2.76 10.90 -11.23
CA SER A 17 3.41 9.80 -11.92
C SER A 17 3.06 8.44 -11.32
N LEU A 18 2.27 8.41 -10.24
CA LEU A 18 1.93 7.18 -9.57
C LEU A 18 0.69 6.54 -10.18
N VAL A 19 0.71 5.23 -10.29
CA VAL A 19 -0.41 4.45 -10.76
C VAL A 19 -0.94 3.65 -9.57
N TYR A 20 -2.21 3.82 -9.26
CA TYR A 20 -2.85 3.10 -8.16
C TYR A 20 -3.50 1.84 -8.68
N ALA A 21 -3.43 0.76 -7.92
CA ALA A 21 -4.04 -0.50 -8.30
C ALA A 21 -4.42 -1.29 -7.06
N GLU A 22 -5.37 -2.21 -7.26
CA GLU A 22 -5.69 -3.19 -6.24
C GLU A 22 -5.46 -4.55 -6.91
N PRO A 23 -4.21 -5.00 -6.99
CA PRO A 23 -3.88 -6.23 -7.70
C PRO A 23 -4.30 -7.47 -6.91
N HIS A 24 -4.53 -8.56 -7.62
CA HIS A 24 -4.69 -9.85 -6.99
C HIS A 24 -3.35 -10.29 -6.40
N LEU A 25 -3.42 -10.92 -5.24
CA LEU A 25 -2.21 -11.41 -4.60
C LEU A 25 -1.66 -12.61 -5.37
N THR A 26 -0.39 -12.54 -5.72
CA THR A 26 0.33 -13.61 -6.41
C THR A 26 1.67 -13.78 -5.71
N GLU A 27 2.37 -14.88 -6.02
CA GLU A 27 3.71 -15.07 -5.47
C GLU A 27 4.64 -13.94 -5.87
N GLU A 28 4.54 -13.49 -7.12
CA GLU A 28 5.38 -12.39 -7.59
C GLU A 28 5.07 -11.12 -6.82
N LEU A 29 3.80 -10.83 -6.59
CA LEU A 29 3.43 -9.65 -5.84
C LEU A 29 3.92 -9.74 -4.40
N LEU A 30 3.81 -10.92 -3.79
CA LEU A 30 4.28 -11.11 -2.43
C LEU A 30 5.79 -10.90 -2.32
N GLU A 31 6.54 -11.37 -3.31
CA GLU A 31 7.98 -11.13 -3.36
C GLU A 31 8.32 -9.66 -3.46
N ARG A 32 7.58 -8.93 -4.30
CA ARG A 32 7.75 -7.49 -4.43
C ARG A 32 7.41 -6.77 -3.13
N PHE A 33 6.35 -7.22 -2.49
CA PHE A 33 5.96 -6.69 -1.19
C PHE A 33 7.06 -6.92 -0.15
N ASP A 34 7.63 -8.12 -0.12
CA ASP A 34 8.69 -8.43 0.83
C ASP A 34 9.90 -7.54 0.63
N SER A 35 10.30 -7.33 -0.61
CA SER A 35 11.42 -6.45 -0.92
C SER A 35 11.13 -5.02 -0.50
N PHE A 36 9.92 -4.55 -0.75
CA PHE A 36 9.49 -3.23 -0.33
C PHE A 36 9.52 -3.09 1.19
N ALA A 37 8.96 -4.08 1.88
CA ALA A 37 8.90 -4.05 3.34
C ALA A 37 10.29 -4.07 3.96
N GLN A 38 11.20 -4.86 3.39
CA GLN A 38 12.58 -4.91 3.88
C GLN A 38 13.30 -3.59 3.67
N ALA A 39 13.09 -2.95 2.53
CA ALA A 39 13.72 -1.67 2.25
C ALA A 39 13.22 -0.58 3.21
N VAL A 40 11.93 -0.57 3.48
CA VAL A 40 11.35 0.37 4.43
C VAL A 40 11.90 0.12 5.83
N ALA A 41 11.94 -1.14 6.24
CA ALA A 41 12.44 -1.49 7.57
C ALA A 41 13.92 -1.12 7.73
N LYS A 42 14.70 -1.34 6.69
CA LYS A 42 16.12 -1.01 6.73
C LYS A 42 16.33 0.48 6.89
N HIS A 43 15.54 1.27 6.18
CA HIS A 43 15.66 2.73 6.25
C HIS A 43 15.16 3.26 7.60
N ASP A 44 14.04 2.75 8.08
CA ASP A 44 13.37 3.29 9.26
C ASP A 44 13.81 2.66 10.57
N GLY A 45 14.46 1.50 10.51
CA GLY A 45 14.89 0.80 11.70
C GLY A 45 13.80 -0.02 12.38
N VAL A 46 12.58 0.00 11.85
CA VAL A 46 11.48 -0.80 12.37
C VAL A 46 10.63 -1.29 11.21
N SER A 47 9.94 -2.41 11.41
CA SER A 47 9.05 -2.96 10.40
C SER A 47 7.76 -2.16 10.31
N ALA A 48 7.34 -1.87 9.08
CA ALA A 48 6.07 -1.21 8.84
C ALA A 48 4.90 -2.19 8.88
N PHE A 49 5.18 -3.45 8.59
CA PHE A 49 4.17 -4.49 8.52
C PHE A 49 4.45 -5.55 9.58
N SER A 50 3.40 -5.95 10.29
CA SER A 50 3.56 -6.92 11.36
C SER A 50 3.78 -8.32 10.79
N GLU A 51 4.33 -9.20 11.62
CA GLU A 51 4.49 -10.59 11.24
C GLU A 51 3.13 -11.24 10.93
N GLN A 52 2.10 -10.84 11.68
CA GLN A 52 0.76 -11.38 11.45
C GLN A 52 0.27 -11.02 10.06
N THR A 53 0.52 -9.80 9.59
CA THR A 53 0.14 -9.41 8.24
C THR A 53 0.83 -10.29 7.21
N ARG A 54 2.13 -10.56 7.40
CA ARG A 54 2.87 -11.44 6.51
C ARG A 54 2.28 -12.85 6.49
N ILE A 55 1.94 -13.36 7.66
CA ILE A 55 1.34 -14.68 7.79
C ILE A 55 0.01 -14.74 7.05
N GLU A 56 -0.83 -13.73 7.23
CA GLU A 56 -2.13 -13.70 6.58
C GLU A 56 -2.03 -13.60 5.07
N LEU A 57 -1.07 -12.82 4.57
CA LEU A 57 -0.86 -12.73 3.12
C LEU A 57 -0.39 -14.06 2.56
N SER A 58 0.53 -14.75 3.26
CA SER A 58 1.01 -16.05 2.81
C SER A 58 -0.11 -17.07 2.82
N LYS A 59 -0.97 -17.04 3.84
CA LYS A 59 -2.11 -17.94 3.91
C LYS A 59 -3.08 -17.68 2.76
N ALA A 60 -3.38 -16.42 2.50
CA ALA A 60 -4.30 -16.06 1.42
C ALA A 60 -3.79 -16.54 0.07
N LEU A 61 -2.47 -16.56 -0.11
CA LEU A 61 -1.87 -17.00 -1.35
C LEU A 61 -2.00 -18.51 -1.53
N ARG A 62 -1.86 -19.27 -0.43
CA ARG A 62 -1.85 -20.73 -0.49
C ARG A 62 -3.21 -21.38 -0.30
N GLU A 63 -4.12 -20.69 0.38
CA GLU A 63 -5.40 -21.25 0.77
C GLU A 63 -6.52 -20.34 0.32
N SER A 64 -7.67 -20.94 0.02
CA SER A 64 -8.87 -20.16 -0.21
C SER A 64 -9.37 -19.62 1.11
N THR A 65 -9.49 -18.34 1.23
CA THR A 65 -10.05 -17.73 2.43
C THR A 65 -11.38 -17.11 2.07
N LEU A 66 -12.31 -17.11 3.04
CA LEU A 66 -13.63 -16.53 2.80
C LEU A 66 -13.52 -15.04 2.55
N ILE A 67 -12.68 -14.38 3.30
CA ILE A 67 -12.49 -12.93 3.17
C ILE A 67 -10.99 -12.69 3.03
N PRO A 68 -10.51 -12.59 1.80
CA PRO A 68 -9.08 -12.37 1.58
C PRO A 68 -8.68 -10.95 1.98
N PRO A 69 -7.41 -10.76 2.35
CA PRO A 69 -6.90 -9.42 2.58
C PRO A 69 -7.04 -8.58 1.32
N ARG A 70 -7.28 -7.29 1.50
CA ARG A 70 -7.27 -6.37 0.37
C ARG A 70 -5.92 -5.70 0.31
N PHE A 71 -5.39 -5.57 -0.89
CA PHE A 71 -4.03 -5.13 -1.10
C PHE A 71 -4.05 -4.03 -2.17
N PHE A 72 -3.61 -2.85 -1.78
CA PHE A 72 -3.57 -1.71 -2.68
C PHE A 72 -2.13 -1.25 -2.84
N VAL A 73 -1.75 -0.85 -4.03
CA VAL A 73 -0.40 -0.38 -4.29
C VAL A 73 -0.43 0.93 -5.06
N ALA A 74 0.61 1.72 -4.86
CA ALA A 74 0.94 2.83 -5.74
C ALA A 74 2.28 2.50 -6.35
N GLU A 75 2.36 2.55 -7.68
CA GLU A 75 3.58 2.22 -8.39
C GLU A 75 4.11 3.42 -9.13
N ASP A 76 5.43 3.55 -9.11
CA ASP A 76 6.13 4.56 -9.87
C ASP A 76 7.00 3.82 -10.87
N ASP A 77 6.55 3.81 -12.14
CA ASP A 77 7.27 3.15 -13.23
C ASP A 77 7.58 1.69 -12.88
N GLY A 78 6.58 0.98 -12.34
CA GLY A 78 6.72 -0.44 -12.03
C GLY A 78 7.34 -0.75 -10.69
N THR A 79 7.78 0.27 -9.95
CA THR A 79 8.37 0.08 -8.63
C THR A 79 7.34 0.47 -7.57
N LEU A 80 7.25 -0.32 -6.51
CA LEU A 80 6.31 -0.02 -5.44
C LEU A 80 6.72 1.25 -4.70
N ALA A 81 5.84 2.25 -4.74
CA ALA A 81 6.05 3.50 -4.03
C ALA A 81 5.32 3.51 -2.70
N ALA A 82 4.19 2.81 -2.61
CA ALA A 82 3.42 2.72 -1.38
C ALA A 82 2.58 1.45 -1.41
N VAL A 83 2.32 0.92 -0.22
CA VAL A 83 1.52 -0.30 -0.07
C VAL A 83 0.54 -0.10 1.08
N PHE A 84 -0.67 -0.61 0.89
CA PHE A 84 -1.75 -0.50 1.87
C PHE A 84 -2.41 -1.88 1.92
N VAL A 85 -2.38 -2.50 3.09
CA VAL A 85 -2.96 -3.84 3.28
C VAL A 85 -4.07 -3.75 4.31
N ALA A 86 -5.25 -4.25 3.96
CA ALA A 86 -6.38 -4.31 4.88
C ALA A 86 -6.69 -5.76 5.21
N LEU A 87 -6.55 -6.13 6.47
CA LEU A 87 -6.87 -7.46 6.96
C LEU A 87 -8.26 -7.41 7.59
N THR A 88 -9.18 -8.13 6.97
CA THR A 88 -10.57 -8.15 7.44
C THR A 88 -10.68 -8.99 8.70
N PRO A 89 -11.52 -8.57 9.66
CA PRO A 89 -11.66 -9.33 10.89
C PRO A 89 -12.31 -10.69 10.64
N ALA A 90 -11.98 -11.64 11.49
CA ALA A 90 -12.52 -13.01 11.39
C ALA A 90 -14.01 -13.06 11.67
N ASN A 91 -14.52 -12.13 12.45
CA ASN A 91 -15.94 -12.04 12.76
C ASN A 91 -16.35 -10.59 12.85
N ASP A 92 -17.66 -10.35 12.94
CA ASP A 92 -18.19 -8.99 12.92
C ASP A 92 -17.83 -8.15 14.13
N GLU A 93 -17.44 -8.78 15.21
CA GLU A 93 -17.12 -8.07 16.43
C GLU A 93 -15.68 -7.57 16.45
N ASP A 94 -14.80 -8.19 15.67
CA ASP A 94 -13.41 -7.80 15.64
C ASP A 94 -13.18 -6.61 14.72
N THR A 95 -12.18 -5.83 15.07
CA THR A 95 -11.76 -4.71 14.24
C THR A 95 -10.71 -5.20 13.27
N GLY A 96 -10.87 -4.87 12.00
CA GLY A 96 -9.86 -5.15 11.01
C GLY A 96 -8.66 -4.23 11.20
N VAL A 97 -7.57 -4.58 10.55
CA VAL A 97 -6.32 -3.85 10.66
C VAL A 97 -5.86 -3.41 9.28
N ILE A 98 -5.44 -2.16 9.18
CA ILE A 98 -4.82 -1.63 7.98
C ILE A 98 -3.38 -1.30 8.34
N GLU A 99 -2.44 -1.80 7.55
CA GLU A 99 -1.04 -1.44 7.68
C GLU A 99 -0.60 -0.87 6.35
N ALA A 100 0.12 0.24 6.40
CA ALA A 100 0.51 0.92 5.18
C ALA A 100 1.86 1.59 5.34
N ALA A 101 2.56 1.75 4.24
CA ALA A 101 3.86 2.40 4.24
C ALA A 101 4.13 3.05 2.90
N VAL A 102 4.96 4.09 2.94
CA VAL A 102 5.43 4.78 1.74
C VAL A 102 6.93 4.55 1.64
N ALA A 103 7.42 4.28 0.44
CA ALA A 103 8.85 4.14 0.21
C ALA A 103 9.55 5.43 0.67
N PRO A 104 10.72 5.31 1.35
CA PRO A 104 11.39 6.49 1.88
C PRO A 104 11.63 7.59 0.86
N GLU A 105 11.97 7.23 -0.36
CA GLU A 105 12.26 8.20 -1.41
C GLU A 105 11.02 8.93 -1.93
N CYS A 106 9.83 8.44 -1.57
CA CYS A 106 8.57 9.03 -2.02
C CYS A 106 7.88 9.87 -0.94
N ARG A 107 8.49 10.01 0.21
CA ARG A 107 7.88 10.70 1.35
C ARG A 107 8.00 12.21 1.24
N GLY A 108 7.10 12.89 1.97
CA GLY A 108 7.20 14.33 2.10
C GLY A 108 6.62 15.12 0.95
N ARG A 109 5.89 14.47 0.05
CA ARG A 109 5.32 15.14 -1.12
C ARG A 109 3.81 15.05 -1.17
N GLY A 110 3.18 14.52 -0.13
CA GLY A 110 1.73 14.36 -0.12
C GLY A 110 1.23 13.17 -0.92
N ALA A 111 2.12 12.46 -1.62
CA ALA A 111 1.72 11.34 -2.45
C ALA A 111 1.15 10.19 -1.60
N GLY A 112 1.74 9.95 -0.45
CA GLY A 112 1.27 8.90 0.45
C GLY A 112 -0.13 9.18 0.95
N SER A 113 -0.39 10.43 1.37
CA SER A 113 -1.70 10.82 1.86
C SER A 113 -2.76 10.67 0.77
N ALA A 114 -2.44 11.08 -0.46
CA ALA A 114 -3.36 10.95 -1.58
C ALA A 114 -3.67 9.49 -1.86
N PHE A 115 -2.65 8.63 -1.83
CA PHE A 115 -2.84 7.21 -2.06
C PHE A 115 -3.67 6.57 -0.94
N PHE A 116 -3.38 6.92 0.32
CA PHE A 116 -4.11 6.34 1.45
C PHE A 116 -5.58 6.76 1.41
N ASP A 117 -5.85 8.01 1.07
CA ASP A 117 -7.22 8.47 0.89
C ASP A 117 -7.93 7.66 -0.19
N HIS A 118 -7.25 7.41 -1.28
CA HIS A 118 -7.80 6.62 -2.37
C HIS A 118 -8.14 5.20 -1.88
N ALA A 119 -7.20 4.55 -1.18
CA ALA A 119 -7.41 3.19 -0.69
C ALA A 119 -8.57 3.12 0.31
N VAL A 120 -8.64 4.09 1.22
CA VAL A 120 -9.73 4.13 2.19
C VAL A 120 -11.07 4.30 1.48
N ARG A 121 -11.13 5.13 0.45
CA ARG A 121 -12.37 5.27 -0.32
C ARG A 121 -12.74 4.00 -1.05
N GLN A 122 -11.74 3.22 -1.50
CA GLN A 122 -12.02 1.94 -2.14
C GLN A 122 -12.56 0.91 -1.16
N LEU A 123 -12.21 1.01 0.12
CA LEU A 123 -12.80 0.16 1.15
C LEU A 123 -14.27 0.49 1.41
N GLY A 124 -14.64 1.74 1.14
CA GLY A 124 -16.03 2.18 1.27
C GLY A 124 -16.51 2.16 2.71
N GLU A 125 -17.71 1.64 2.92
CA GLU A 125 -18.32 1.61 4.24
C GLU A 125 -17.54 0.73 5.22
N ASP A 126 -16.78 -0.22 4.72
CA ASP A 126 -16.01 -1.11 5.58
C ASP A 126 -14.86 -0.40 6.26
N ALA A 127 -14.49 0.79 5.79
CA ALA A 127 -13.33 1.50 6.32
C ALA A 127 -13.46 1.77 7.83
N VAL A 128 -14.69 2.00 8.33
CA VAL A 128 -14.90 2.30 9.74
C VAL A 128 -14.62 1.12 10.65
N ARG A 129 -14.50 -0.07 10.08
CA ARG A 129 -14.24 -1.28 10.84
C ARG A 129 -12.77 -1.60 10.98
N TYR A 130 -11.89 -0.73 10.44
CA TYR A 130 -10.46 -0.98 10.44
C TYR A 130 -9.74 -0.01 11.34
N ARG A 131 -8.65 -0.51 11.93
CA ARG A 131 -7.70 0.31 12.67
C ARG A 131 -6.53 0.57 11.73
N LEU A 132 -6.22 1.84 11.53
CA LEU A 132 -5.18 2.22 10.58
C LEU A 132 -3.83 2.39 11.28
N TRP A 133 -2.83 1.70 10.77
CA TRP A 133 -1.45 1.85 11.19
C TRP A 133 -0.65 2.31 9.98
N VAL A 134 -0.28 3.57 9.98
CA VAL A 134 0.52 4.14 8.90
C VAL A 134 1.94 4.30 9.37
N HIS A 135 2.87 3.84 8.55
CA HIS A 135 4.29 3.91 8.85
C HIS A 135 4.98 4.86 7.90
N GLY A 136 5.74 5.79 8.46
CA GLY A 136 6.45 6.78 7.67
C GLY A 136 5.60 7.99 7.37
N SER A 137 6.25 9.07 6.92
CA SER A 137 5.56 10.29 6.55
C SER A 137 5.00 10.18 5.15
N ALA A 138 3.82 10.72 4.97
CA ALA A 138 3.22 10.78 3.65
C ALA A 138 3.73 11.97 2.85
#